data_52a4c4e935f713a00a9be01342cc81af
#
_entry.id   52a4c4e935f713a00a9be01342cc81af
#
_cell.length_a   1.000
_cell.length_b   1.000
_cell.length_c   1.000
_cell.angle_alpha   90.00
_cell.angle_beta   90.00
_cell.angle_gamma   90.00
#
_symmetry.space_group_name_H-M   'P 1'
#
loop_
_entity.id
_entity.type
_entity.pdbx_description
1 polymer ?
#
loop_
_entity_poly.entity_id
_entity_poly.type
_entity_poly.pdbx_seq_one_letter_code
_entity_poly.pdbx_strand_id
1 'polypeptide(L)'
;MTLEYRLDSRPSAAQFIALLSAAGIANRRPVEEPAVIQAAIDGAQVVVTAWDGSALVGALRAITDFHLHCYVGEIAVDPDYQRRGIGLELQRRLRGQLGPECKIKLSSTTAAATYYPSIGYTRPDHFWELKPGTPLG
;
A
#
# COMPACT_ATOMS: atom_id res chain seq x y z
N MET A 1 1.43 20.26 -13.29
CA MET A 1 0.71 18.99 -13.09
C MET A 1 0.04 19.02 -11.73
N THR A 2 -1.26 18.78 -11.71
CA THR A 2 -2.05 18.76 -10.48
C THR A 2 -2.46 17.33 -10.19
N LEU A 3 -2.04 16.80 -9.05
CA LEU A 3 -2.43 15.47 -8.60
C LEU A 3 -3.65 15.57 -7.70
N GLU A 4 -4.54 14.62 -7.83
CA GLU A 4 -5.70 14.48 -6.97
C GLU A 4 -5.54 13.22 -6.10
N TYR A 5 -5.69 13.40 -4.79
CA TYR A 5 -5.68 12.29 -3.83
C TYR A 5 -7.09 11.96 -3.40
N ARG A 6 -7.44 10.67 -3.38
CA ARG A 6 -8.80 10.22 -3.03
C ARG A 6 -8.74 9.14 -1.96
N LEU A 7 -9.69 9.20 -1.05
CA LEU A 7 -9.90 8.19 0.00
C LEU A 7 -11.15 7.35 -0.24
N ASP A 8 -12.03 7.82 -1.13
CA ASP A 8 -13.36 7.25 -1.37
C ASP A 8 -13.48 6.57 -2.74
N SER A 9 -12.40 6.53 -3.51
CA SER A 9 -12.41 6.01 -4.88
C SER A 9 -11.41 4.86 -4.99
N ARG A 10 -11.93 3.64 -5.12
CA ARG A 10 -11.09 2.46 -5.24
C ARG A 10 -10.83 2.15 -6.71
N PRO A 11 -9.58 1.82 -7.07
CA PRO A 11 -9.27 1.41 -8.43
C PRO A 11 -9.86 0.03 -8.73
N SER A 12 -10.02 -0.28 -10.01
CA SER A 12 -10.30 -1.65 -10.44
C SER A 12 -9.07 -2.52 -10.25
N ALA A 13 -9.26 -3.84 -10.24
CA ALA A 13 -8.14 -4.78 -10.21
C ALA A 13 -7.18 -4.53 -11.38
N ALA A 14 -7.70 -4.26 -12.58
CA ALA A 14 -6.89 -3.98 -13.75
C ALA A 14 -6.00 -2.74 -13.56
N GLN A 15 -6.55 -1.66 -13.06
CA GLN A 15 -5.79 -0.43 -12.77
C GLN A 15 -4.72 -0.68 -11.71
N PHE A 16 -5.09 -1.39 -10.66
CA PHE A 16 -4.17 -1.69 -9.55
C PHE A 16 -3.02 -2.58 -9.99
N ILE A 17 -3.32 -3.64 -10.76
CA ILE A 17 -2.31 -4.55 -11.32
C ILE A 17 -1.36 -3.79 -12.23
N ALA A 18 -1.88 -2.92 -13.10
CA ALA A 18 -1.03 -2.12 -13.98
C ALA A 18 -0.07 -1.23 -13.18
N LEU A 19 -0.55 -0.62 -12.09
CA LEU A 19 0.30 0.20 -11.23
C LEU A 19 1.35 -0.64 -10.51
N LEU A 20 0.98 -1.80 -9.96
CA LEU A 20 1.93 -2.71 -9.30
C LEU A 20 3.02 -3.17 -10.26
N SER A 21 2.63 -3.48 -11.50
CA SER A 21 3.58 -3.91 -12.54
C SER A 21 4.54 -2.79 -12.90
N ALA A 22 4.03 -1.58 -13.11
CA ALA A 22 4.86 -0.41 -13.41
C ALA A 22 5.83 -0.09 -12.28
N ALA A 23 5.38 -0.23 -11.03
CA ALA A 23 6.19 0.03 -9.85
C ALA A 23 7.19 -1.08 -9.51
N GLY A 24 7.16 -2.21 -10.24
CA GLY A 24 8.09 -3.31 -10.05
C GLY A 24 7.80 -4.21 -8.85
N ILE A 25 6.57 -4.20 -8.33
CA ILE A 25 6.19 -5.01 -7.16
C ILE A 25 5.14 -6.08 -7.48
N ALA A 26 4.80 -6.28 -8.75
CA ALA A 26 3.79 -7.25 -9.16
C ALA A 26 4.17 -8.68 -8.79
N ASN A 27 5.45 -9.02 -8.80
CA ASN A 27 5.93 -10.36 -8.46
C ASN A 27 5.71 -10.76 -7.00
N ARG A 28 5.29 -9.83 -6.16
CA ARG A 28 4.99 -10.08 -4.74
C ARG A 28 3.49 -10.32 -4.51
N ARG A 29 2.70 -10.35 -5.58
CA ARG A 29 1.24 -10.44 -5.51
C ARG A 29 0.75 -11.41 -6.58
N PRO A 30 -0.41 -12.06 -6.36
CA PRO A 30 -0.99 -12.98 -7.36
C PRO A 30 -1.68 -12.19 -8.49
N VAL A 31 -0.91 -11.44 -9.29
CA VAL A 31 -1.46 -10.58 -10.34
C VAL A 31 -2.08 -11.37 -11.50
N GLU A 32 -1.77 -12.68 -11.64
CA GLU A 32 -2.45 -13.56 -12.59
C GLU A 32 -3.87 -13.92 -12.14
N GLU A 33 -4.27 -13.56 -10.94
CA GLU A 33 -5.59 -13.85 -10.38
C GLU A 33 -6.31 -12.54 -10.05
N PRO A 34 -6.87 -11.83 -11.05
CA PRO A 34 -7.50 -10.54 -10.82
C PRO A 34 -8.63 -10.57 -9.80
N ALA A 35 -9.34 -11.70 -9.68
CA ALA A 35 -10.42 -11.83 -8.70
C ALA A 35 -9.90 -11.77 -7.27
N VAL A 36 -8.71 -12.31 -6.99
CA VAL A 36 -8.06 -12.22 -5.67
C VAL A 36 -7.65 -10.77 -5.38
N ILE A 37 -7.08 -10.10 -6.38
CA ILE A 37 -6.70 -8.68 -6.24
C ILE A 37 -7.93 -7.82 -5.99
N GLN A 38 -9.02 -8.04 -6.73
CA GLN A 38 -10.26 -7.29 -6.53
C GLN A 38 -10.83 -7.51 -5.13
N ALA A 39 -10.83 -8.76 -4.67
CA ALA A 39 -11.31 -9.08 -3.31
C ALA A 39 -10.45 -8.40 -2.24
N ALA A 40 -9.14 -8.31 -2.45
CA ALA A 40 -8.24 -7.64 -1.53
C ALA A 40 -8.47 -6.12 -1.50
N ILE A 41 -8.75 -5.52 -2.66
CA ILE A 41 -9.10 -4.09 -2.73
C ILE A 41 -10.42 -3.85 -1.99
N ASP A 42 -11.43 -4.67 -2.27
CA ASP A 42 -12.76 -4.53 -1.67
C ASP A 42 -12.75 -4.77 -0.16
N GLY A 43 -11.89 -5.67 0.30
CA GLY A 43 -11.78 -6.03 1.72
C GLY A 43 -10.93 -5.08 2.55
N ALA A 44 -10.18 -4.18 1.95
CA ALA A 44 -9.36 -3.23 2.68
C ALA A 44 -10.22 -2.14 3.32
N GLN A 45 -9.88 -1.72 4.54
CA GLN A 45 -10.59 -0.66 5.23
C GLN A 45 -10.22 0.72 4.70
N VAL A 46 -8.96 0.89 4.26
CA VAL A 46 -8.50 2.17 3.72
C VAL A 46 -7.78 1.92 2.40
N VAL A 47 -8.19 2.65 1.38
CA VAL A 47 -7.47 2.70 0.10
C VAL A 47 -7.29 4.18 -0.23
N VAL A 48 -6.03 4.61 -0.35
CA VAL A 48 -5.69 5.97 -0.75
C VAL A 48 -5.12 5.92 -2.16
N THR A 49 -5.59 6.78 -3.03
CA THR A 49 -5.15 6.81 -4.43
C THR A 49 -4.68 8.20 -4.82
N ALA A 50 -3.78 8.24 -5.78
CA ALA A 50 -3.29 9.48 -6.40
C ALA A 50 -3.54 9.39 -7.90
N TRP A 51 -4.09 10.45 -8.46
CA TRP A 51 -4.52 10.49 -9.85
C TRP A 51 -3.94 11.71 -10.57
N ASP A 52 -3.50 11.48 -11.79
CA ASP A 52 -3.19 12.53 -12.76
C ASP A 52 -4.28 12.45 -13.84
N GLY A 53 -5.30 13.30 -13.74
CA GLY A 53 -6.50 13.14 -14.56
C GLY A 53 -7.17 11.80 -14.33
N SER A 54 -7.28 10.99 -15.37
CA SER A 54 -7.85 9.63 -15.28
C SER A 54 -6.80 8.55 -15.02
N ALA A 55 -5.52 8.91 -14.94
CA ALA A 55 -4.43 7.97 -14.72
C ALA A 55 -4.19 7.74 -13.23
N LEU A 56 -4.24 6.49 -12.80
CA LEU A 56 -3.84 6.09 -11.44
C LEU A 56 -2.33 6.05 -11.36
N VAL A 57 -1.75 6.96 -10.60
CA VAL A 57 -0.28 7.10 -10.50
C VAL A 57 0.28 6.72 -9.14
N GLY A 58 -0.57 6.53 -8.14
CA GLY A 58 -0.17 6.06 -6.83
C GLY A 58 -1.33 5.41 -6.10
N ALA A 59 -1.02 4.42 -5.26
CA ALA A 59 -2.04 3.75 -4.45
C ALA A 59 -1.42 3.17 -3.18
N LEU A 60 -2.21 3.20 -2.11
CA LEU A 60 -1.90 2.57 -0.85
C LEU A 60 -3.15 1.79 -0.41
N ARG A 61 -2.96 0.53 -0.04
CA ARG A 61 -4.03 -0.34 0.46
C ARG A 61 -3.69 -0.78 1.88
N ALA A 62 -4.62 -0.61 2.82
CA ALA A 62 -4.38 -0.92 4.23
C ALA A 62 -5.54 -1.67 4.87
N ILE A 63 -5.20 -2.57 5.76
CA ILE A 63 -6.12 -3.34 6.60
C ILE A 63 -5.95 -2.83 8.03
N THR A 64 -7.04 -2.41 8.68
CA THR A 64 -6.93 -1.77 9.98
C THR A 64 -8.21 -1.86 10.78
N ASP A 65 -8.06 -1.87 12.12
CA ASP A 65 -9.17 -1.62 13.04
C ASP A 65 -9.31 -0.13 13.39
N PHE A 66 -8.47 0.73 12.83
CA PHE A 66 -8.40 2.18 13.05
C PHE A 66 -7.89 2.60 14.43
N HIS A 67 -7.79 1.71 15.38
CA HIS A 67 -7.51 2.04 16.79
C HIS A 67 -6.16 1.52 17.28
N LEU A 68 -5.80 0.29 16.96
CA LEU A 68 -4.59 -0.35 17.48
C LEU A 68 -3.61 -0.79 16.38
N HIS A 69 -4.13 -1.33 15.28
CA HIS A 69 -3.27 -1.92 14.26
C HIS A 69 -3.70 -1.48 12.85
N CYS A 70 -2.70 -1.15 12.04
CA CYS A 70 -2.88 -0.89 10.62
C CYS A 70 -1.75 -1.60 9.88
N TYR A 71 -2.10 -2.50 8.96
CA TYR A 71 -1.14 -3.14 8.08
C TYR A 71 -1.28 -2.60 6.67
N VAL A 72 -0.21 -2.01 6.15
CA VAL A 72 -0.17 -1.52 4.78
C VAL A 72 0.22 -2.68 3.87
N GLY A 73 -0.72 -3.12 3.04
CA GLY A 73 -0.49 -4.21 2.11
C GLY A 73 0.41 -3.81 0.96
N GLU A 74 0.13 -2.68 0.33
CA GLU A 74 0.94 -2.13 -0.76
C GLU A 74 0.99 -0.61 -0.68
N ILE A 75 2.14 -0.06 -1.09
CA ILE A 75 2.31 1.33 -1.51
C ILE A 75 3.01 1.28 -2.86
N ALA A 76 2.35 1.77 -3.90
CA ALA A 76 2.91 1.76 -5.25
C ALA A 76 2.81 3.15 -5.85
N VAL A 77 3.88 3.60 -6.50
CA VAL A 77 3.92 4.86 -7.24
C VAL A 77 4.50 4.59 -8.61
N ASP A 78 3.83 5.07 -9.65
CA ASP A 78 4.31 4.96 -11.02
C ASP A 78 5.72 5.56 -11.11
N PRO A 79 6.69 4.86 -11.76
CA PRO A 79 8.07 5.35 -11.84
C PRO A 79 8.20 6.75 -12.43
N ASP A 80 7.33 7.15 -13.36
CA ASP A 80 7.35 8.47 -13.95
C ASP A 80 6.95 9.58 -12.96
N TYR A 81 6.39 9.20 -11.82
CA TYR A 81 5.89 10.12 -10.79
C TYR A 81 6.66 10.00 -9.47
N GLN A 82 7.69 9.17 -9.41
CA GLN A 82 8.51 8.99 -8.21
C GLN A 82 9.33 10.24 -7.89
N ARG A 83 9.83 10.32 -6.65
CA ARG A 83 10.61 11.45 -6.13
C ARG A 83 9.87 12.78 -6.09
N ARG A 84 8.53 12.72 -6.03
CA ARG A 84 7.66 13.91 -5.90
C ARG A 84 6.87 13.93 -4.60
N GLY A 85 7.20 13.03 -3.66
CA GLY A 85 6.53 12.95 -2.36
C GLY A 85 5.18 12.25 -2.37
N ILE A 86 4.80 11.56 -3.46
CA ILE A 86 3.48 10.91 -3.55
C ILE A 86 3.36 9.80 -2.51
N GLY A 87 4.36 8.93 -2.41
CA GLY A 87 4.33 7.83 -1.43
C GLY A 87 4.19 8.32 0.00
N LEU A 88 4.86 9.40 0.34
CA LEU A 88 4.75 10.02 1.67
C LEU A 88 3.37 10.64 1.89
N GLU A 89 2.83 11.29 0.87
CA GLU A 89 1.50 11.90 0.97
C GLU A 89 0.41 10.84 1.13
N LEU A 90 0.51 9.72 0.42
CA LEU A 90 -0.40 8.59 0.61
C LEU A 90 -0.40 8.12 2.07
N GLN A 91 0.78 8.02 2.68
CA GLN A 91 0.92 7.58 4.07
C GLN A 91 0.39 8.63 5.06
N ARG A 92 0.58 9.91 4.78
CA ARG A 92 0.02 10.98 5.62
C ARG A 92 -1.51 10.93 5.62
N ARG A 93 -2.11 10.69 4.46
CA ARG A 93 -3.57 10.57 4.35
C ARG A 93 -4.09 9.34 5.05
N LEU A 94 -3.39 8.21 4.94
CA LEU A 94 -3.71 7.03 5.76
C LEU A 94 -3.66 7.37 7.24
N ARG A 95 -2.57 7.97 7.70
CA ARG A 95 -2.39 8.28 9.11
C ARG A 95 -3.49 9.18 9.64
N GLY A 96 -4.00 10.09 8.83
CA GLY A 96 -5.11 10.96 9.17
C GLY A 96 -6.42 10.24 9.42
N GLN A 97 -6.56 8.97 8.99
CA GLN A 97 -7.74 8.15 9.23
C GLN A 97 -7.63 7.32 10.53
N LEU A 98 -6.47 7.30 11.15
CA LEU A 98 -6.17 6.39 12.26
C LEU A 98 -6.21 7.12 13.60
N GLY A 99 -6.61 6.40 14.65
CA GLY A 99 -6.56 6.91 16.01
C GLY A 99 -5.12 7.03 16.53
N PRO A 100 -4.93 7.76 17.66
CA PRO A 100 -3.59 8.09 18.16
C PRO A 100 -2.79 6.90 18.68
N GLU A 101 -3.44 5.78 18.99
CA GLU A 101 -2.76 4.57 19.46
C GLU A 101 -2.51 3.55 18.35
N CYS A 102 -2.89 3.86 17.10
CA CYS A 102 -2.81 2.91 16.00
C CYS A 102 -1.41 2.87 15.40
N LYS A 103 -0.79 1.70 15.41
CA LYS A 103 0.52 1.48 14.82
C LYS A 103 0.38 1.12 13.34
N ILE A 104 1.23 1.70 12.51
CA ILE A 104 1.31 1.36 11.09
C ILE A 104 2.46 0.38 10.90
N LYS A 105 2.18 -0.76 10.28
CA LYS A 105 3.15 -1.82 9.99
C LYS A 105 3.14 -2.13 8.51
N LEU A 106 4.30 -2.48 7.98
CA LEU A 106 4.41 -2.91 6.57
C LEU A 106 5.63 -3.80 6.39
N SER A 107 5.65 -4.50 5.25
CA SER A 107 6.81 -5.24 4.78
C SER A 107 7.35 -4.54 3.54
N SER A 108 8.61 -4.13 3.55
CA SER A 108 9.20 -3.40 2.44
C SER A 108 9.92 -4.33 1.46
N THR A 109 10.12 -3.85 0.23
CA THR A 109 11.08 -4.45 -0.68
C THR A 109 12.51 -4.17 -0.18
N THR A 110 13.48 -4.98 -0.63
CA THR A 110 14.88 -4.73 -0.31
C THR A 110 15.32 -3.34 -0.80
N ALA A 111 14.86 -2.92 -1.98
CA ALA A 111 15.19 -1.61 -2.53
C ALA A 111 14.65 -0.45 -1.68
N ALA A 112 13.53 -0.66 -0.97
CA ALA A 112 12.92 0.37 -0.12
C ALA A 112 13.38 0.32 1.33
N ALA A 113 14.31 -0.58 1.69
CA ALA A 113 14.71 -0.81 3.08
C ALA A 113 15.34 0.42 3.74
N THR A 114 15.96 1.32 2.98
CA THR A 114 16.54 2.55 3.50
C THR A 114 15.56 3.72 3.52
N TYR A 115 14.49 3.64 2.75
CA TYR A 115 13.50 4.70 2.67
C TYR A 115 12.68 4.82 3.97
N TYR A 116 12.14 3.70 4.47
CA TYR A 116 11.23 3.76 5.61
C TYR A 116 11.86 4.28 6.88
N PRO A 117 13.10 3.90 7.25
CA PRO A 117 13.76 4.53 8.38
C PRO A 117 13.93 6.03 8.23
N SER A 118 14.15 6.52 7.00
CA SER A 118 14.35 7.96 6.75
C SER A 118 13.10 8.79 7.02
N ILE A 119 11.92 8.18 7.03
CA ILE A 119 10.65 8.87 7.30
C ILE A 119 10.03 8.50 8.64
N GLY A 120 10.76 7.81 9.51
CA GLY A 120 10.36 7.59 10.89
C GLY A 120 9.98 6.17 11.27
N TYR A 121 10.01 5.21 10.34
CA TYR A 121 9.72 3.82 10.67
C TYR A 121 10.90 3.18 11.38
N THR A 122 10.60 2.27 12.31
CA THR A 122 11.59 1.41 12.95
C THR A 122 11.36 -0.03 12.55
N ARG A 123 12.40 -0.87 12.68
CA ARG A 123 12.31 -2.28 12.33
C ARG A 123 12.30 -3.13 13.59
N PRO A 124 11.11 -3.59 14.05
CA PRO A 124 11.07 -4.53 15.17
C PRO A 124 11.58 -5.91 14.74
N ASP A 125 12.26 -6.61 15.63
CA ASP A 125 12.85 -7.93 15.36
C ASP A 125 11.96 -9.08 15.85
N HIS A 126 10.75 -8.77 16.29
CA HIS A 126 9.80 -9.76 16.84
C HIS A 126 8.59 -9.99 15.95
N PHE A 127 8.70 -9.68 14.66
CA PHE A 127 7.64 -9.87 13.68
C PHE A 127 7.67 -11.31 13.16
N TRP A 128 6.52 -11.96 13.12
CA TRP A 128 6.39 -13.35 12.66
C TRP A 128 5.44 -13.43 11.49
N GLU A 129 5.75 -14.27 10.52
CA GLU A 129 4.94 -14.51 9.33
C GLU A 129 4.72 -15.99 9.14
N LEU A 130 3.47 -16.41 8.93
CA LEU A 130 3.12 -17.76 8.51
C LEU A 130 2.65 -17.70 7.07
N LYS A 131 3.40 -18.31 6.16
CA LYS A 131 3.08 -18.27 4.73
C LYS A 131 1.91 -19.20 4.42
N PRO A 132 1.12 -18.89 3.37
CA PRO A 132 0.04 -19.76 2.91
C PRO A 132 0.54 -21.18 2.66
N GLY A 133 -0.26 -22.18 3.02
CA GLY A 133 0.09 -23.57 2.81
C GLY A 133 1.05 -24.18 3.83
N THR A 134 1.63 -23.37 4.73
CA THR A 134 2.49 -23.86 5.79
C THR A 134 1.63 -24.53 6.86
N PRO A 135 1.89 -25.79 7.23
CA PRO A 135 1.15 -26.45 8.32
C PRO A 135 1.36 -25.73 9.65
N LEU A 136 0.27 -25.55 10.38
CA LEU A 136 0.33 -25.01 11.73
C LEU A 136 0.41 -26.15 12.74
N GLY A 137 1.42 -26.13 13.59
CA GLY A 137 1.60 -27.15 14.63
C GLY A 137 2.75 -28.09 14.44
#